data_ec45401f352fe62d430686f405f70d4d
#
_entry.id   ec45401f352fe62d430686f405f70d4d
#
_cell.length_a   1.000
_cell.length_b   1.000
_cell.length_c   1.000
_cell.angle_alpha   90.00
_cell.angle_beta   90.00
_cell.angle_gamma   90.00
#
_symmetry.space_group_name_H-M   'P 1'
#
loop_
_entity.id
_entity.type
_entity.pdbx_description
1 polymer ?
#
loop_
_entity_poly.entity_id
_entity_poly.type
_entity_poly.pdbx_seq_one_letter_code
_entity_poly.pdbx_strand_id
1 'polypeptide(L)'
;MTNSESQVIYYELVVEATCQATEIWLGDDYGHFVQKGCGVLETSLLPGKYTVEFGLGSPCYPINLTGPSGYTQLQLEAEPSCPRPVPQ
;
A
#
# COMPACT_ATOMS: atom_id res chain seq x y z
N MET A 1 29.19 13.80 -15.62
CA MET A 1 28.81 13.58 -15.38
C MET A 1 28.04 13.28 -14.84
N THR A 2 27.74 13.07 -14.42
CA THR A 2 27.17 12.72 -13.97
C THR A 2 26.19 12.44 -13.88
N ASN A 3 25.50 11.98 -13.75
CA ASN A 3 24.53 11.80 -13.82
C ASN A 3 23.61 11.67 -12.89
N SER A 4 23.45 11.91 -12.38
CA SER A 4 22.81 11.90 -11.28
C SER A 4 21.47 12.03 -11.45
N GLU A 5 21.09 12.48 -12.40
CA GLU A 5 19.78 12.62 -12.60
C GLU A 5 19.15 11.35 -12.59
N SER A 6 19.81 10.34 -12.67
CA SER A 6 19.10 9.15 -12.67
C SER A 6 18.99 8.57 -11.32
N GLN A 7 19.07 9.32 -10.30
CA GLN A 7 18.88 8.79 -9.07
C GLN A 7 17.54 8.29 -8.87
N VAL A 8 17.35 7.10 -8.42
CA VAL A 8 16.05 6.51 -8.19
C VAL A 8 15.87 6.47 -6.69
N ILE A 9 14.81 7.01 -6.21
CA ILE A 9 14.54 7.06 -4.79
C ILE A 9 13.44 6.10 -4.46
N TYR A 10 13.69 5.20 -3.52
CA TYR A 10 12.70 4.26 -3.04
C TYR A 10 12.29 4.69 -1.65
N TYR A 11 11.02 4.58 -1.36
CA TYR A 11 10.52 4.87 -0.03
C TYR A 11 10.09 3.60 0.66
N GLU A 12 10.32 3.55 1.96
CA GLU A 12 9.92 2.41 2.72
C GLU A 12 8.45 2.43 2.99
N LEU A 13 7.81 1.29 2.83
CA LEU A 13 6.40 1.16 3.12
C LEU A 13 6.22 -0.03 4.04
N VAL A 14 5.50 0.17 5.13
CA VAL A 14 5.18 -0.89 6.06
C VAL A 14 3.67 -0.93 6.22
N VAL A 15 3.07 -2.09 6.03
CA VAL A 15 1.65 -2.27 6.22
C VAL A 15 1.45 -3.39 7.21
N GLU A 16 0.66 -3.16 8.24
CA GLU A 16 0.43 -4.16 9.26
C GLU A 16 -1.02 -4.54 9.31
N ALA A 17 -1.28 -5.84 9.30
CA ALA A 17 -2.64 -6.33 9.44
C ALA A 17 -2.97 -6.49 10.91
N THR A 18 -4.26 -6.54 11.22
CA THR A 18 -4.70 -6.74 12.58
C THR A 18 -4.34 -8.13 13.06
N CYS A 19 -4.34 -9.08 12.17
CA CYS A 19 -4.08 -10.46 12.53
C CYS A 19 -2.84 -10.95 11.80
N GLN A 20 -1.99 -11.67 12.49
CA GLN A 20 -0.76 -12.12 11.87
C GLN A 20 -0.98 -13.11 10.75
N ALA A 21 -2.14 -13.72 10.70
CA ALA A 21 -2.42 -14.68 9.65
C ALA A 21 -3.04 -14.04 8.40
N THR A 22 -3.31 -12.77 8.45
CA THR A 22 -3.94 -12.11 7.32
C THR A 22 -2.93 -11.82 6.23
N GLU A 23 -3.25 -12.18 5.02
CA GLU A 23 -2.35 -11.88 3.90
C GLU A 23 -2.57 -10.45 3.47
N ILE A 24 -1.48 -9.77 3.19
CA ILE A 24 -1.54 -8.41 2.72
C ILE A 24 -1.06 -8.41 1.29
N TRP A 25 -1.89 -7.93 0.40
CA TRP A 25 -1.58 -7.91 -1.02
C TRP A 25 -1.37 -6.48 -1.45
N LEU A 26 -0.26 -6.22 -2.12
CA LEU A 26 0.05 -4.88 -2.60
C LEU A 26 0.02 -4.88 -4.11
N GLY A 27 -0.72 -3.95 -4.66
CA GLY A 27 -0.80 -3.79 -6.10
C GLY A 27 -0.48 -2.38 -6.50
N ASP A 28 -0.23 -2.17 -7.78
CA ASP A 28 0.05 -0.84 -8.26
C ASP A 28 -1.26 -0.18 -8.70
N ASP A 29 -1.14 1.01 -9.23
CA ASP A 29 -2.32 1.78 -9.61
C ASP A 29 -3.06 1.15 -10.77
N TYR A 30 -2.44 0.24 -11.47
CA TYR A 30 -3.08 -0.43 -12.58
C TYR A 30 -3.62 -1.79 -12.22
N GLY A 31 -3.54 -2.14 -10.95
CA GLY A 31 -4.08 -3.43 -10.53
C GLY A 31 -3.11 -4.58 -10.64
N HIS A 32 -1.85 -4.31 -10.95
CA HIS A 32 -0.90 -5.39 -11.04
C HIS A 32 -0.34 -5.73 -9.68
N PHE A 33 -0.17 -7.01 -9.44
CA PHE A 33 0.37 -7.45 -8.16
C PHE A 33 1.83 -7.02 -8.03
N VAL A 34 2.17 -6.50 -6.87
CA VAL A 34 3.53 -6.06 -6.62
C VAL A 34 4.19 -6.96 -5.58
N GLN A 35 3.54 -7.15 -4.45
CA GLN A 35 4.15 -7.91 -3.38
C GLN A 35 3.11 -8.38 -2.38
N LYS A 36 3.42 -9.39 -1.62
CA LYS A 36 2.51 -9.95 -0.66
C LYS A 36 3.25 -10.18 0.65
N GLY A 37 2.58 -10.01 1.75
CA GLY A 37 3.11 -10.32 3.06
C GLY A 37 2.05 -10.98 3.91
N CYS A 38 2.43 -11.45 5.07
CA CYS A 38 1.48 -12.10 5.96
C CYS A 38 1.64 -11.44 7.32
N GLY A 39 0.61 -10.81 7.80
CA GLY A 39 0.64 -10.09 9.06
C GLY A 39 1.30 -8.72 8.93
N VAL A 40 2.40 -8.65 8.24
CA VAL A 40 3.07 -7.40 8.00
C VAL A 40 3.72 -7.47 6.63
N LEU A 41 3.76 -6.36 5.95
CA LEU A 41 4.40 -6.26 4.66
C LEU A 41 5.35 -5.08 4.72
N GLU A 42 6.63 -5.32 4.47
CA GLU A 42 7.63 -4.27 4.47
C GLU A 42 8.33 -4.30 3.14
N THR A 43 8.42 -3.18 2.50
CA THR A 43 9.03 -3.14 1.19
C THR A 43 9.49 -1.73 0.88
N SER A 44 10.29 -1.58 -0.14
CA SER A 44 10.71 -0.27 -0.63
C SER A 44 10.27 -0.15 -2.07
N LEU A 45 9.64 0.95 -2.38
CA LEU A 45 9.01 1.12 -3.67
C LEU A 45 9.26 2.52 -4.20
N LEU A 46 9.11 2.65 -5.50
CA LEU A 46 9.14 3.96 -6.11
C LEU A 46 7.93 4.76 -5.65
N PRO A 47 8.03 6.07 -5.60
CA PRO A 47 6.89 6.87 -5.23
C PRO A 47 5.76 6.67 -6.23
N GLY A 48 4.57 6.73 -5.78
CA GLY A 48 3.41 6.57 -6.66
C GLY A 48 2.22 6.06 -5.91
N LYS A 49 1.25 5.61 -6.66
CA LYS A 49 0.00 5.13 -6.10
C LYS A 49 -0.03 3.63 -6.10
N TYR A 50 -0.51 3.09 -5.00
CA TYR A 50 -0.58 1.65 -4.83
C TYR A 50 -1.90 1.29 -4.16
N THR A 51 -2.23 0.03 -4.14
CA THR A 51 -3.43 -0.45 -3.48
C THR A 51 -3.06 -1.56 -2.52
N VAL A 52 -3.79 -1.64 -1.43
CA VAL A 52 -3.56 -2.64 -0.41
C VAL A 52 -4.84 -3.41 -0.18
N GLU A 53 -4.74 -4.73 -0.12
CA GLU A 53 -5.86 -5.58 0.20
C GLU A 53 -5.47 -6.48 1.34
N PHE A 54 -6.40 -6.73 2.26
CA PHE A 54 -6.13 -7.61 3.39
C PHE A 54 -6.89 -8.91 3.17
N GLY A 55 -6.30 -9.80 2.40
CA GLY A 55 -6.93 -11.05 2.10
C GLY A 55 -7.70 -10.98 0.81
N LEU A 56 -7.96 -12.13 0.23
CA LEU A 56 -8.68 -12.17 -1.00
C LEU A 56 -10.11 -11.75 -0.76
N GLY A 57 -10.62 -10.97 -1.64
CA GLY A 57 -12.01 -10.56 -1.52
C GLY A 57 -12.23 -9.35 -0.65
N SER A 58 -11.19 -8.83 -0.04
CA SER A 58 -11.39 -7.64 0.77
C SER A 58 -11.37 -6.42 -0.12
N PRO A 59 -11.80 -5.29 0.38
CA PRO A 59 -11.71 -4.07 -0.41
C PRO A 59 -10.27 -3.67 -0.66
N CYS A 60 -10.06 -2.94 -1.73
CA CYS A 60 -8.76 -2.39 -2.03
C CYS A 60 -8.67 -1.01 -1.45
N TYR A 61 -7.62 -0.73 -0.75
CA TYR A 61 -7.43 0.58 -0.15
C TYR A 61 -6.31 1.32 -0.89
N PRO A 62 -6.61 2.44 -1.50
CA PRO A 62 -5.57 3.15 -2.23
C PRO A 62 -4.66 3.91 -1.28
N ILE A 63 -3.39 3.90 -1.57
CA ILE A 63 -2.43 4.66 -0.80
C ILE A 63 -1.55 5.42 -1.77
N ASN A 64 -0.97 6.50 -1.30
CA ASN A 64 -0.14 7.33 -2.12
C ASN A 64 1.21 7.42 -1.44
N LEU A 65 2.22 6.81 -2.02
CA LEU A 65 3.53 6.74 -1.41
C LEU A 65 4.35 7.95 -1.85
N THR A 66 4.49 8.91 -0.98
CA THR A 66 5.24 10.10 -1.30
C THR A 66 6.42 10.27 -0.35
N GLY A 67 6.64 9.35 0.52
CA GLY A 67 7.73 9.35 1.46
C GLY A 67 7.63 8.09 2.28
N PRO A 68 8.53 7.87 3.23
CA PRO A 68 8.44 6.68 4.06
C PRO A 68 7.08 6.66 4.75
N SER A 69 6.40 5.56 4.68
CA SER A 69 5.02 5.49 5.16
C SER A 69 4.74 4.19 5.88
N GLY A 70 3.80 4.26 6.79
CA GLY A 70 3.34 3.08 7.48
C GLY A 70 1.85 3.14 7.67
N TYR A 71 1.19 2.02 7.48
CA TYR A 71 -0.25 1.95 7.62
C TYR A 71 -0.63 0.71 8.40
N THR A 72 -1.70 0.78 9.15
CA THR A 72 -2.26 -0.40 9.75
C THR A 72 -3.60 -0.69 9.12
N GLN A 73 -4.03 -1.92 9.23
CA GLN A 73 -5.33 -2.30 8.69
C GLN A 73 -6.44 -1.44 9.29
N LEU A 74 -6.36 -1.19 10.58
CA LEU A 74 -7.40 -0.39 11.21
C LEU A 74 -7.41 1.04 10.65
N GLN A 75 -6.24 1.59 10.39
CA GLN A 75 -6.20 2.93 9.85
C GLN A 75 -6.81 2.98 8.46
N LEU A 76 -6.49 2.02 7.62
CA LEU A 76 -7.01 2.04 6.27
C LEU A 76 -8.51 1.77 6.26
N GLU A 77 -8.97 0.90 7.11
CA GLU A 77 -10.40 0.61 7.14
C GLU A 77 -11.21 1.75 7.73
N ALA A 78 -10.63 2.48 8.64
CA ALA A 78 -11.35 3.57 9.25
C ALA A 78 -11.35 4.81 8.40
N GLU A 79 -10.39 4.99 7.50
CA GLU A 79 -10.34 6.16 6.75
C GLU A 79 -11.11 6.05 5.55
N PRO A 80 -11.97 6.91 5.29
CA PRO A 80 -12.78 6.84 4.10
C PRO A 80 -11.92 7.34 3.04
N SER A 81 -10.92 6.72 2.74
CA SER A 81 -10.05 7.27 1.84
C SER A 81 -10.60 7.48 0.54
N CYS A 82 -11.53 6.78 0.13
CA CYS A 82 -12.06 7.05 -1.09
C CYS A 82 -13.32 7.49 -0.89
N PRO A 83 -13.75 8.33 -1.58
CA PRO A 83 -15.03 8.77 -1.44
C PRO A 83 -15.85 7.69 -1.78
N ARG A 84 -16.20 6.90 -1.03
CA ARG A 84 -17.03 5.99 -1.29
C ARG A 84 -18.24 6.48 -1.54
N PRO A 85 -18.89 6.12 -2.36
CA PRO A 85 -20.16 6.49 -2.68
C PRO A 85 -20.89 6.17 -1.55
N VAL A 86 -21.29 7.02 -0.96
CA VAL A 86 -21.96 6.80 0.05
C VAL A 86 -23.16 6.33 -0.22
N PRO A 87 -23.51 5.49 0.16
CA PRO A 87 -24.72 4.98 -0.07
C PRO A 87 -25.59 5.72 0.60
N GLN A 88 -26.09 6.03 0.42
CA GLN A 88 -26.83 6.64 1.11
C GLN A 88 -27.73 6.35 1.10
#